data_0a2cee2bbe9c88474d7f91b5e3b893a5
#
_entry.id   0a2cee2bbe9c88474d7f91b5e3b893a5
#
_cell.length_a   1.000
_cell.length_b   1.000
_cell.length_c   1.000
_cell.angle_alpha   90.00
_cell.angle_beta   90.00
_cell.angle_gamma   90.00
#
_symmetry.space_group_name_H-M   'P 1'
#
loop_
_entity.id
_entity.type
_entity.pdbx_description
1 polymer ?
#
loop_
_entity_poly.entity_id
_entity_poly.type
_entity_poly.pdbx_seq_one_letter_code
_entity_poly.pdbx_strand_id
1 'polypeptide(L)'
;TARWFQETLGFVCSDDVYAGTEDNIIGSFNRCDRGDDYTDHHTLFCIRNDKAGLNHLSFEIPDIDAVFMDHEYLTALDKYEHMWGIGRHLLGSQVFDYWCDPWGRVHERWADTDRMNLANGSNLVSAEVGLGSQWGEAAPPKFVAKASP
;
A
#
# COMPACT_ATOMS: atom_id res chain seq x y z
N THR A 1 -12.89 -9.75 -2.61
CA THR A 1 -12.75 -8.38 -3.18
C THR A 1 -11.75 -8.38 -4.34
N ALA A 2 -10.48 -8.83 -4.16
CA ALA A 2 -9.46 -8.82 -5.23
C ALA A 2 -9.92 -9.50 -6.52
N ARG A 3 -10.44 -10.74 -6.43
CA ARG A 3 -10.98 -11.48 -7.58
C ARG A 3 -12.04 -10.68 -8.36
N TRP A 4 -12.93 -9.96 -7.67
CA TRP A 4 -13.95 -9.15 -8.34
C TRP A 4 -13.30 -8.01 -9.17
N PHE A 5 -12.27 -7.34 -8.65
CA PHE A 5 -11.54 -6.32 -9.39
C PHE A 5 -10.81 -6.90 -10.61
N GLN A 6 -10.22 -8.08 -10.46
CA GLN A 6 -9.53 -8.77 -11.55
C GLN A 6 -10.51 -9.19 -12.64
N GLU A 7 -11.59 -9.89 -12.29
CA GLU A 7 -12.56 -10.45 -13.25
C GLU A 7 -13.49 -9.40 -13.87
N THR A 8 -13.79 -8.30 -13.15
CA THR A 8 -14.79 -7.31 -13.58
C THR A 8 -14.14 -6.07 -14.16
N LEU A 9 -13.04 -5.59 -13.58
CA LEU A 9 -12.38 -4.35 -13.97
C LEU A 9 -11.03 -4.56 -14.67
N GLY A 10 -10.60 -5.81 -14.85
CA GLY A 10 -9.38 -6.14 -15.59
C GLY A 10 -8.08 -5.79 -14.86
N PHE A 11 -8.10 -5.74 -13.52
CA PHE A 11 -6.86 -5.62 -12.76
C PHE A 11 -6.04 -6.90 -12.87
N VAL A 12 -4.71 -6.77 -12.80
CA VAL A 12 -3.79 -7.91 -12.77
C VAL A 12 -3.02 -7.94 -11.45
N CYS A 13 -2.83 -9.16 -10.94
CA CYS A 13 -2.07 -9.36 -9.71
C CYS A 13 -0.59 -9.01 -9.92
N SER A 14 -0.02 -8.26 -8.98
CA SER A 14 1.43 -8.03 -8.88
C SER A 14 2.05 -9.00 -7.89
N ASP A 15 1.49 -9.06 -6.67
CA ASP A 15 1.91 -10.01 -5.65
C ASP A 15 0.71 -10.51 -4.86
N ASP A 16 0.63 -11.82 -4.66
CA ASP A 16 -0.21 -12.43 -3.64
C ASP A 16 0.61 -12.67 -2.37
N VAL A 17 0.00 -12.38 -1.22
CA VAL A 17 0.64 -12.50 0.09
C VAL A 17 0.00 -13.63 0.87
N TYR A 18 0.81 -14.61 1.32
CA TYR A 18 0.33 -15.73 2.12
C TYR A 18 0.79 -15.68 3.57
N ALA A 19 0.05 -16.31 4.46
CA ALA A 19 0.42 -16.48 5.88
C ALA A 19 0.50 -17.94 6.25
N GLY A 20 1.66 -18.36 6.78
CA GLY A 20 1.93 -19.76 7.14
C GLY A 20 2.23 -20.61 5.92
N THR A 21 1.21 -21.09 5.23
CA THR A 21 1.33 -21.93 4.02
C THR A 21 0.93 -21.18 2.75
N GLU A 22 1.52 -21.52 1.61
CA GLU A 22 1.35 -20.83 0.33
C GLU A 22 -0.09 -20.83 -0.20
N ASP A 23 -0.91 -21.79 0.20
CA ASP A 23 -2.34 -21.87 -0.15
C ASP A 23 -3.23 -20.93 0.69
N ASN A 24 -2.69 -20.37 1.78
CA ASN A 24 -3.41 -19.44 2.66
C ASN A 24 -3.16 -17.98 2.26
N ILE A 25 -3.70 -17.58 1.12
CA ILE A 25 -3.58 -16.19 0.63
C ILE A 25 -4.40 -15.26 1.54
N ILE A 26 -3.73 -14.25 2.08
CA ILE A 26 -4.32 -13.24 2.95
C ILE A 26 -4.35 -11.84 2.33
N GLY A 27 -3.53 -11.56 1.33
CA GLY A 27 -3.45 -10.27 0.67
C GLY A 27 -3.17 -10.40 -0.82
N SER A 28 -3.54 -9.38 -1.59
CA SER A 28 -3.28 -9.32 -3.03
C SER A 28 -3.06 -7.87 -3.45
N PHE A 29 -1.88 -7.57 -3.99
CA PHE A 29 -1.54 -6.32 -4.65
C PHE A 29 -1.93 -6.40 -6.12
N ASN A 30 -2.67 -5.41 -6.59
CA ASN A 30 -3.22 -5.43 -7.94
C ASN A 30 -2.95 -4.11 -8.65
N ARG A 31 -2.47 -4.17 -9.89
CA ARG A 31 -2.19 -3.04 -10.77
C ARG A 31 -3.20 -2.96 -11.90
N CYS A 32 -3.27 -1.80 -12.55
CA CYS A 32 -4.00 -1.65 -13.80
C CYS A 32 -3.31 -2.44 -14.91
N ASP A 33 -4.08 -3.15 -15.74
CA ASP A 33 -3.58 -3.74 -16.98
C ASP A 33 -3.38 -2.64 -18.04
N ARG A 34 -2.13 -2.40 -18.41
CA ARG A 34 -1.73 -1.47 -19.48
C ARG A 34 -0.97 -2.16 -20.60
N GLY A 35 -1.06 -3.50 -20.67
CA GLY A 35 -0.33 -4.29 -21.65
C GLY A 35 1.19 -4.15 -21.47
N ASP A 36 1.88 -3.69 -22.51
CA ASP A 36 3.34 -3.48 -22.49
C ASP A 36 3.77 -2.18 -21.82
N ASP A 37 2.83 -1.23 -21.58
CA ASP A 37 3.12 0.02 -20.88
C ASP A 37 3.33 -0.23 -19.38
N TYR A 38 4.35 0.39 -18.83
CA TYR A 38 4.63 0.31 -17.40
C TYR A 38 3.61 1.11 -16.57
N THR A 39 3.12 0.49 -15.51
CA THR A 39 2.27 1.08 -14.48
C THR A 39 2.88 0.86 -13.11
N ASP A 40 2.33 1.50 -12.09
CA ASP A 40 2.78 1.33 -10.71
C ASP A 40 2.57 -0.10 -10.24
N HIS A 41 3.39 -0.54 -9.29
CA HIS A 41 3.32 -1.87 -8.70
C HIS A 41 1.89 -2.24 -8.30
N HIS A 42 1.14 -1.33 -7.72
CA HIS A 42 -0.26 -1.54 -7.41
C HIS A 42 -1.07 -0.23 -7.36
N THR A 43 -2.34 -0.36 -7.71
CA THR A 43 -3.38 0.66 -7.54
C THR A 43 -4.33 0.26 -6.42
N LEU A 44 -4.44 -1.04 -6.17
CA LEU A 44 -5.33 -1.63 -5.17
C LEU A 44 -4.61 -2.71 -4.38
N PHE A 45 -4.68 -2.63 -3.06
CA PHE A 45 -4.32 -3.72 -2.17
C PHE A 45 -5.56 -4.22 -1.42
N CYS A 46 -5.82 -5.51 -1.50
CA CYS A 46 -6.87 -6.17 -0.73
C CYS A 46 -6.24 -7.10 0.30
N ILE A 47 -6.59 -6.93 1.56
CA ILE A 47 -6.13 -7.81 2.65
C ILE A 47 -7.33 -8.40 3.40
N ARG A 48 -7.21 -9.66 3.81
CA ARG A 48 -8.19 -10.32 4.65
C ARG A 48 -8.10 -9.76 6.07
N ASN A 49 -9.23 -9.23 6.55
CA ASN A 49 -9.36 -8.70 7.89
C ASN A 49 -10.69 -9.18 8.50
N ASP A 50 -10.82 -9.15 9.81
CA ASP A 50 -12.04 -9.53 10.54
C ASP A 50 -13.22 -8.58 10.23
N LYS A 51 -12.92 -7.35 9.86
CA LYS A 51 -13.90 -6.33 9.49
C LYS A 51 -13.69 -5.89 8.04
N ALA A 52 -14.78 -5.82 7.29
CA ALA A 52 -14.78 -5.17 5.99
C ALA A 52 -14.70 -3.65 6.17
N GLY A 53 -13.89 -2.99 5.37
CA GLY A 53 -13.73 -1.53 5.40
C GLY A 53 -12.55 -1.07 4.58
N LEU A 54 -12.41 0.25 4.48
CA LEU A 54 -11.28 0.91 3.85
C LEU A 54 -10.17 1.11 4.90
N ASN A 55 -8.96 0.61 4.61
CA ASN A 55 -7.82 0.87 5.47
C ASN A 55 -7.30 2.30 5.25
N HIS A 56 -6.94 2.65 4.02
CA HIS A 56 -6.47 3.99 3.66
C HIS A 56 -6.73 4.32 2.18
N LEU A 57 -6.58 5.59 1.84
CA LEU A 57 -6.43 6.10 0.48
C LEU A 57 -4.98 6.55 0.28
N SER A 58 -4.49 6.37 -0.94
CA SER A 58 -3.07 6.57 -1.27
C SER A 58 -2.94 7.54 -2.45
N PHE A 59 -2.00 8.48 -2.37
CA PHE A 59 -1.79 9.52 -3.36
C PHE A 59 -0.30 9.62 -3.71
N GLU A 60 0.01 9.44 -4.98
CA GLU A 60 1.34 9.74 -5.51
C GLU A 60 1.61 11.24 -5.45
N ILE A 61 2.80 11.61 -5.00
CA ILE A 61 3.30 12.98 -5.02
C ILE A 61 4.60 13.03 -5.84
N PRO A 62 5.07 14.22 -6.27
CA PRO A 62 6.07 14.32 -7.33
C PRO A 62 7.36 13.54 -7.12
N ASP A 63 7.89 13.53 -5.88
CA ASP A 63 9.17 12.91 -5.56
C ASP A 63 9.33 12.67 -4.04
N ILE A 64 10.44 12.06 -3.67
CA ILE A 64 10.80 11.76 -2.28
C ILE A 64 10.99 13.05 -1.45
N ASP A 65 11.55 14.09 -2.03
CA ASP A 65 11.74 15.37 -1.32
C ASP A 65 10.37 15.95 -0.91
N ALA A 66 9.37 15.83 -1.78
CA ALA A 66 8.00 16.24 -1.47
C ALA A 66 7.38 15.43 -0.32
N VAL A 67 7.68 14.13 -0.18
CA VAL A 67 7.24 13.31 0.99
C VAL A 67 7.79 13.91 2.28
N PHE A 68 9.08 14.23 2.32
CA PHE A 68 9.72 14.82 3.51
C PHE A 68 9.22 16.22 3.81
N MET A 69 9.04 17.07 2.79
CA MET A 69 8.50 18.43 2.96
C MET A 69 7.08 18.41 3.52
N ASP A 70 6.23 17.51 3.02
CA ASP A 70 4.86 17.31 3.52
C ASP A 70 4.86 16.82 4.97
N HIS A 71 5.75 15.89 5.31
CA HIS A 71 5.93 15.42 6.68
C HIS A 71 6.31 16.55 7.65
N GLU A 72 7.30 17.37 7.30
CA GLU A 72 7.73 18.52 8.10
C GLU A 72 6.57 19.52 8.27
N TYR A 73 5.85 19.81 7.19
CA TYR A 73 4.72 20.72 7.21
C TYR A 73 3.58 20.23 8.12
N LEU A 74 3.18 18.98 7.98
CA LEU A 74 2.11 18.40 8.80
C LEU A 74 2.51 18.27 10.27
N THR A 75 3.77 17.94 10.54
CA THR A 75 4.34 17.92 11.90
C THR A 75 4.30 19.31 12.52
N ALA A 76 4.73 20.35 11.79
CA ALA A 76 4.73 21.72 12.27
C ALA A 76 3.31 22.28 12.52
N LEU A 77 2.30 21.80 11.79
CA LEU A 77 0.91 22.18 12.03
C LEU A 77 0.37 21.66 13.37
N ASP A 78 0.89 20.56 13.88
CA ASP A 78 0.46 19.89 15.14
C ASP A 78 -1.08 19.73 15.26
N LYS A 79 -1.74 19.38 14.15
CA LYS A 79 -3.21 19.28 14.07
C LYS A 79 -3.72 17.88 13.78
N TYR A 80 -2.90 17.05 13.15
CA TYR A 80 -3.30 15.76 12.61
C TYR A 80 -2.48 14.64 13.21
N GLU A 81 -3.09 13.48 13.39
CA GLU A 81 -2.40 12.31 13.89
C GLU A 81 -1.48 11.75 12.80
N HIS A 82 -0.18 11.69 13.09
CA HIS A 82 0.75 10.90 12.29
C HIS A 82 0.52 9.41 12.56
N MET A 83 0.17 8.67 11.52
CA MET A 83 -0.19 7.27 11.67
C MET A 83 1.01 6.34 11.55
N TRP A 84 1.84 6.52 10.51
CA TRP A 84 2.99 5.68 10.24
C TRP A 84 3.89 6.31 9.18
N GLY A 85 5.21 6.16 9.29
CA GLY A 85 6.24 6.65 8.34
C GLY A 85 7.26 7.53 9.03
N ILE A 86 8.19 8.11 8.32
CA ILE A 86 8.47 7.85 6.91
C ILE A 86 9.20 6.51 6.81
N GLY A 87 8.91 5.75 5.76
CA GLY A 87 9.55 4.47 5.50
C GLY A 87 9.55 4.12 4.00
N ARG A 88 10.15 2.99 3.65
CA ARG A 88 10.08 2.43 2.29
C ARG A 88 9.50 1.03 2.35
N HIS A 89 8.41 0.79 1.63
CA HIS A 89 7.81 -0.54 1.53
C HIS A 89 8.76 -1.56 0.89
N LEU A 90 8.64 -2.83 1.30
CA LEU A 90 9.38 -3.91 0.67
C LEU A 90 8.80 -4.22 -0.71
N LEU A 91 7.48 -4.44 -0.80
CA LEU A 91 6.77 -4.64 -2.07
C LEU A 91 6.31 -3.29 -2.63
N GLY A 92 6.61 -3.04 -3.89
CA GLY A 92 6.31 -1.80 -4.59
C GLY A 92 7.29 -0.67 -4.34
N SER A 93 8.19 -0.78 -3.35
CA SER A 93 9.30 0.15 -3.06
C SER A 93 8.90 1.60 -2.78
N GLN A 94 7.61 1.92 -2.59
CA GLN A 94 7.18 3.29 -2.32
C GLN A 94 7.81 3.84 -1.03
N VAL A 95 8.34 5.05 -1.09
CA VAL A 95 8.61 5.86 0.09
C VAL A 95 7.31 6.47 0.54
N PHE A 96 6.90 6.20 1.77
CA PHE A 96 5.56 6.46 2.27
C PHE A 96 5.53 7.31 3.54
N ASP A 97 4.41 8.01 3.72
CA ASP A 97 4.04 8.72 4.95
C ASP A 97 2.51 8.71 5.11
N TYR A 98 2.02 8.24 6.27
CA TYR A 98 0.59 8.06 6.55
C TYR A 98 0.11 9.01 7.63
N TRP A 99 -0.95 9.77 7.33
CA TRP A 99 -1.58 10.74 8.21
C TRP A 99 -3.09 10.52 8.33
N CYS A 100 -3.66 10.83 9.49
CA CYS A 100 -5.10 10.85 9.67
C CYS A 100 -5.69 12.20 9.29
N ASP A 101 -6.84 12.21 8.62
CA ASP A 101 -7.65 13.41 8.45
C ASP A 101 -8.46 13.73 9.73
N PRO A 102 -9.18 14.88 9.80
CA PRO A 102 -9.96 15.25 10.98
C PRO A 102 -11.06 14.25 11.40
N TRP A 103 -11.43 13.32 10.52
CA TRP A 103 -12.42 12.27 10.79
C TRP A 103 -11.77 10.91 11.09
N GLY A 104 -10.44 10.89 11.18
CA GLY A 104 -9.67 9.69 11.49
C GLY A 104 -9.50 8.71 10.32
N ARG A 105 -9.76 9.13 9.07
CA ARG A 105 -9.44 8.32 7.90
C ARG A 105 -7.96 8.47 7.57
N VAL A 106 -7.33 7.38 7.14
CA VAL A 106 -5.90 7.36 6.86
C VAL A 106 -5.65 7.71 5.40
N HIS A 107 -4.71 8.60 5.16
CA HIS A 107 -4.22 9.02 3.85
C HIS A 107 -2.72 8.75 3.79
N GLU A 108 -2.29 8.06 2.74
CA GLU A 108 -0.89 7.85 2.41
C GLU A 108 -0.45 8.86 1.36
N ARG A 109 0.75 9.41 1.54
CA ARG A 109 1.50 10.14 0.52
C ARG A 109 2.74 9.34 0.19
N TRP A 110 2.97 9.12 -1.08
CA TRP A 110 4.08 8.28 -1.50
C TRP A 110 4.72 8.76 -2.81
N ALA A 111 5.97 8.35 -3.00
CA ALA A 111 6.73 8.56 -4.22
C ALA A 111 7.66 7.36 -4.49
N ASP A 112 8.21 7.28 -5.70
CA ASP A 112 9.26 6.34 -6.09
C ASP A 112 8.82 4.86 -6.00
N THR A 113 7.84 4.49 -6.84
CA THR A 113 7.32 3.12 -6.90
C THR A 113 8.04 2.25 -7.93
N ASP A 114 8.06 0.94 -7.69
CA ASP A 114 8.41 -0.04 -8.72
C ASP A 114 7.39 0.04 -9.87
N ARG A 115 7.87 -0.08 -11.10
CA ARG A 115 7.04 -0.05 -12.30
C ARG A 115 6.99 -1.45 -12.93
N MET A 116 5.78 -1.88 -13.29
CA MET A 116 5.51 -3.21 -13.84
C MET A 116 4.62 -3.13 -15.09
N ASN A 117 4.77 -4.11 -15.97
CA ASN A 117 3.86 -4.36 -17.11
C ASN A 117 3.43 -5.82 -17.11
N LEU A 118 2.72 -6.30 -18.15
CA LEU A 118 2.25 -7.68 -18.21
C LEU A 118 3.39 -8.71 -18.23
N ALA A 119 4.57 -8.38 -18.78
CA ALA A 119 5.70 -9.30 -18.84
C ALA A 119 6.30 -9.63 -17.46
N ASN A 120 6.07 -8.80 -16.44
CA ASN A 120 6.54 -9.06 -15.07
C ASN A 120 5.83 -10.22 -14.37
N GLY A 121 4.61 -10.58 -14.82
CA GLY A 121 3.79 -11.60 -14.16
C GLY A 121 3.35 -11.21 -12.75
N SER A 122 3.19 -12.22 -11.89
CA SER A 122 2.86 -12.06 -10.47
C SER A 122 3.74 -12.95 -9.61
N ASN A 123 3.95 -12.56 -8.34
CA ASN A 123 4.72 -13.33 -7.38
C ASN A 123 3.84 -13.80 -6.22
N LEU A 124 4.37 -14.77 -5.46
CA LEU A 124 3.78 -15.25 -4.23
C LEU A 124 4.78 -15.02 -3.09
N VAL A 125 4.41 -14.22 -2.09
CA VAL A 125 5.32 -13.73 -1.06
C VAL A 125 4.77 -14.02 0.33
N SER A 126 5.64 -14.42 1.27
CA SER A 126 5.24 -14.57 2.67
C SER A 126 4.89 -13.23 3.31
N ALA A 127 3.84 -13.18 4.12
CA ALA A 127 3.45 -12.00 4.89
C ALA A 127 4.54 -11.52 5.86
N GLU A 128 5.36 -12.42 6.37
CA GLU A 128 6.49 -12.09 7.25
C GLU A 128 7.55 -11.23 6.57
N VAL A 129 7.64 -11.35 5.24
CA VAL A 129 8.58 -10.60 4.40
C VAL A 129 7.84 -9.49 3.65
N GLY A 130 6.80 -9.83 2.90
CA GLY A 130 6.15 -8.94 1.94
C GLY A 130 5.44 -7.73 2.55
N LEU A 131 4.95 -7.84 3.79
CA LEU A 131 4.33 -6.72 4.51
C LEU A 131 5.34 -5.90 5.36
N GLY A 132 6.62 -6.15 5.19
CA GLY A 132 7.70 -5.42 5.84
C GLY A 132 8.10 -4.15 5.12
N SER A 133 9.09 -3.47 5.69
CA SER A 133 9.72 -2.28 5.13
C SER A 133 11.20 -2.55 4.84
N GLN A 134 11.73 -1.93 3.79
CA GLN A 134 13.17 -1.93 3.52
C GLN A 134 13.90 -1.13 4.59
N TRP A 135 13.29 -0.04 5.04
CA TRP A 135 13.71 0.80 6.15
C TRP A 135 12.49 1.59 6.68
N GLY A 136 12.63 2.17 7.87
CA GLY A 136 11.54 2.79 8.62
C GLY A 136 10.99 1.86 9.70
N GLU A 137 10.03 2.34 10.46
CA GLU A 137 9.41 1.57 11.53
C GLU A 137 8.40 0.55 10.98
N ALA A 138 8.16 -0.52 11.73
CA ALA A 138 7.11 -1.47 11.40
C ALA A 138 5.72 -0.83 11.50
N ALA A 139 4.77 -1.32 10.69
CA ALA A 139 3.39 -0.85 10.73
C ALA A 139 2.79 -0.97 12.14
N PRO A 140 2.29 0.14 12.73
CA PRO A 140 1.74 0.08 14.08
C PRO A 140 0.42 -0.72 14.11
N PRO A 141 0.13 -1.43 15.21
CA PRO A 141 -1.09 -2.24 15.32
C PRO A 141 -2.38 -1.46 15.02
N LYS A 142 -2.44 -0.17 15.38
CA LYS A 142 -3.58 0.70 15.10
C LYS A 142 -3.81 0.92 13.60
N PHE A 143 -2.75 0.93 12.77
CA PHE A 143 -2.84 1.00 11.32
C PHE A 143 -3.33 -0.32 10.73
N VAL A 144 -2.74 -1.44 11.16
CA VAL A 144 -3.11 -2.78 10.68
C VAL A 144 -4.59 -3.09 10.96
N ALA A 145 -5.11 -2.69 12.12
CA ALA A 145 -6.50 -2.90 12.52
C ALA A 145 -7.50 -1.91 11.89
N LYS A 146 -7.02 -0.94 11.08
CA LYS A 146 -7.87 0.10 10.52
C LYS A 146 -8.85 -0.47 9.51
N ALA A 147 -10.14 -0.19 9.70
CA ALA A 147 -11.21 -0.51 8.77
C ALA A 147 -12.28 0.59 8.91
N SER A 148 -12.16 1.64 8.10
CA SER A 148 -13.15 2.71 8.02
C SER A 148 -14.37 2.25 7.20
N PRO A 149 -15.59 2.61 7.58
CA PRO A 149 -16.80 2.27 6.84
C PRO A 149 -16.85 2.95 5.47
#